data_98be5fd9b0956b22eb2b2c37c437c38f
#
_entry.id   98be5fd9b0956b22eb2b2c37c437c38f
#
_cell.length_a   1.000
_cell.length_b   1.000
_cell.length_c   1.000
_cell.angle_alpha   90.00
_cell.angle_beta   90.00
_cell.angle_gamma   90.00
#
_symmetry.space_group_name_H-M   'P 1'
#
loop_
_entity.id
_entity.type
_entity.pdbx_description
1 polymer ?
#
loop_
_entity_poly.entity_id
_entity_poly.type
_entity_poly.pdbx_seq_one_letter_code
_entity_poly.pdbx_strand_id
1 'polypeptide(L)'
;MQVFLDNPKAFFETVSGWVWGPVMLMLLVGTGILLTVLLKGLQFTMLGYALKQAFVPPKKHKSGEGHEGDISHFAALMTALSATIGTGNIAGVATAVVTGGPGAVFWMWMTAIFGMATKYGEGVLAVKYRVNNSKGEMSGGPMYYIEKGLGKNWKWMALAFALFGTFASFGIGSSVQSNSVAQAVQTSFGIEPAYTGITLTVLTAVVVLGGIKGIAKAASFIVPAMAVFYVLGGLSIIAINSDALMPAVKLIFSDAFSAQAVAGGAIGTVIRYGVARGVFSNEAGMGSAPIAAAAAKTDHPVRQALVSMTGTFLDTIVVCSITGIVLVMGLLGAGGEFVKPEVSGAALTTVTFQKMLPGIGGWIVTIGLIFFAYSTILGWCYYGEKCAVYVFGEKFAGLYRVGYVSSVMLGTVLSLDLVWLASDTFNGLMALPNLIALLLMAKVIVNETRDFKQKITNGELPH
;
A
#
# COMPACT_ATOMS: atom_id res chain seq x y z
N MET A 1 2.85 -31.28 -1.72
CA MET A 1 4.22 -31.11 -2.24
C MET A 1 4.34 -31.58 -3.69
N GLN A 2 3.80 -32.76 -4.04
CA GLN A 2 3.84 -33.30 -5.43
C GLN A 2 3.15 -32.36 -6.43
N VAL A 3 1.94 -31.85 -6.12
CA VAL A 3 1.19 -30.88 -6.96
C VAL A 3 1.98 -29.58 -7.23
N PHE A 4 2.75 -29.13 -6.25
CA PHE A 4 3.61 -27.95 -6.42
C PHE A 4 4.77 -28.22 -7.39
N LEU A 5 5.39 -29.40 -7.31
CA LEU A 5 6.52 -29.77 -8.17
C LEU A 5 6.08 -30.03 -9.62
N ASP A 6 4.87 -30.57 -9.81
CA ASP A 6 4.34 -30.92 -11.11
C ASP A 6 3.80 -29.70 -11.88
N ASN A 7 3.17 -28.73 -11.18
CA ASN A 7 2.67 -27.49 -11.79
C ASN A 7 2.64 -26.34 -10.75
N PRO A 8 3.74 -25.63 -10.54
CA PRO A 8 3.83 -24.53 -9.58
C PRO A 8 2.81 -23.40 -9.84
N LYS A 9 2.50 -23.13 -11.11
CA LYS A 9 1.55 -22.08 -11.48
C LYS A 9 0.13 -22.44 -11.00
N ALA A 10 -0.36 -23.65 -11.30
CA ALA A 10 -1.68 -24.10 -10.87
C ALA A 10 -1.80 -24.17 -9.34
N PHE A 11 -0.71 -24.52 -8.64
CA PHE A 11 -0.66 -24.48 -7.18
C PHE A 11 -0.90 -23.06 -6.65
N PHE A 12 -0.12 -22.08 -7.11
CA PHE A 12 -0.27 -20.70 -6.66
C PHE A 12 -1.61 -20.08 -7.10
N GLU A 13 -2.15 -20.42 -8.28
CA GLU A 13 -3.49 -20.01 -8.70
C GLU A 13 -4.56 -20.48 -7.71
N THR A 14 -4.48 -21.73 -7.28
CA THR A 14 -5.41 -22.30 -6.31
C THR A 14 -5.28 -21.63 -4.94
N VAL A 15 -4.06 -21.48 -4.44
CA VAL A 15 -3.80 -20.86 -3.12
C VAL A 15 -4.17 -19.37 -3.14
N SER A 16 -3.80 -18.64 -4.18
CA SER A 16 -4.18 -17.22 -4.36
C SER A 16 -5.70 -17.05 -4.42
N GLY A 17 -6.40 -17.96 -5.09
CA GLY A 17 -7.87 -17.99 -5.13
C GLY A 17 -8.51 -18.13 -3.74
N TRP A 18 -7.89 -18.87 -2.84
CA TRP A 18 -8.34 -18.97 -1.45
C TRP A 18 -7.95 -17.76 -0.61
N VAL A 19 -6.71 -17.31 -0.75
CA VAL A 19 -6.15 -16.17 -0.02
C VAL A 19 -6.92 -14.89 -0.32
N TRP A 20 -7.24 -14.64 -1.58
CA TRP A 20 -8.06 -13.50 -2.01
C TRP A 20 -9.55 -13.86 -2.18
N GLY A 21 -9.95 -14.95 -1.55
CA GLY A 21 -11.31 -15.42 -1.53
C GLY A 21 -12.22 -14.63 -0.58
N PRO A 22 -13.54 -14.92 -0.58
CA PRO A 22 -14.53 -14.18 0.20
C PRO A 22 -14.22 -14.09 1.70
N VAL A 23 -13.64 -15.13 2.29
CA VAL A 23 -13.32 -15.18 3.72
C VAL A 23 -12.28 -14.11 4.09
N MET A 24 -11.20 -13.98 3.31
CA MET A 24 -10.18 -12.97 3.56
C MET A 24 -10.72 -11.56 3.32
N LEU A 25 -11.49 -11.36 2.25
CA LEU A 25 -12.08 -10.06 1.96
C LEU A 25 -13.04 -9.62 3.07
N MET A 26 -13.86 -10.55 3.59
CA MET A 26 -14.72 -10.29 4.76
C MET A 26 -13.91 -9.99 6.00
N LEU A 27 -12.79 -10.67 6.24
CA LEU A 27 -11.92 -10.43 7.38
C LEU A 27 -11.26 -9.05 7.29
N LEU A 28 -10.75 -8.66 6.12
CA LEU A 28 -10.14 -7.35 5.86
C LEU A 28 -11.13 -6.21 6.10
N VAL A 29 -12.27 -6.25 5.42
CA VAL A 29 -13.30 -5.20 5.54
C VAL A 29 -13.96 -5.25 6.92
N GLY A 30 -14.27 -6.44 7.43
CA GLY A 30 -14.89 -6.65 8.73
C GLY A 30 -14.04 -6.13 9.90
N THR A 31 -12.72 -6.33 9.85
CA THR A 31 -11.79 -5.75 10.83
C THR A 31 -11.83 -4.23 10.79
N GLY A 32 -11.85 -3.64 9.59
CA GLY A 32 -11.97 -2.19 9.42
C GLY A 32 -13.27 -1.63 9.94
N ILE A 33 -14.40 -2.29 9.67
CA ILE A 33 -15.72 -1.92 10.19
C ILE A 33 -15.73 -2.02 11.72
N LEU A 34 -15.27 -3.14 12.28
CA LEU A 34 -15.20 -3.34 13.73
C LEU A 34 -14.39 -2.22 14.40
N LEU A 35 -13.19 -1.95 13.92
CA LEU A 35 -12.35 -0.88 14.46
C LEU A 35 -13.00 0.50 14.28
N THR A 36 -13.67 0.76 13.15
CA THR A 36 -14.44 2.00 12.94
C THR A 36 -15.51 2.19 14.03
N VAL A 37 -16.25 1.13 14.34
CA VAL A 37 -17.30 1.18 15.39
C VAL A 37 -16.68 1.36 16.79
N LEU A 38 -15.68 0.56 17.13
CA LEU A 38 -15.00 0.61 18.44
C LEU A 38 -14.32 1.96 18.70
N LEU A 39 -13.77 2.58 17.66
CA LEU A 39 -13.11 3.89 17.72
C LEU A 39 -14.07 5.07 17.47
N LYS A 40 -15.38 4.79 17.31
CA LYS A 40 -16.44 5.79 17.10
C LYS A 40 -16.18 6.68 15.88
N GLY A 41 -15.77 6.08 14.76
CA GLY A 41 -15.51 6.80 13.51
C GLY A 41 -14.33 7.77 13.60
N LEU A 42 -13.29 7.41 14.34
CA LEU A 42 -12.10 8.25 14.57
C LEU A 42 -11.49 8.79 13.27
N GLN A 43 -11.48 7.99 12.20
CA GLN A 43 -10.97 8.39 10.90
C GLN A 43 -11.72 9.57 10.28
N PHE A 44 -12.98 9.81 10.64
CA PHE A 44 -13.74 10.98 10.19
C PHE A 44 -13.50 12.18 11.09
N THR A 45 -13.51 11.96 12.40
CA THR A 45 -13.45 13.05 13.38
C THR A 45 -12.03 13.62 13.55
N MET A 46 -11.00 12.82 13.30
CA MET A 46 -9.60 13.21 13.51
C MET A 46 -8.77 13.30 12.23
N LEU A 47 -9.38 13.16 11.04
CA LEU A 47 -8.63 13.23 9.78
C LEU A 47 -7.92 14.58 9.59
N GLY A 48 -8.61 15.68 9.85
CA GLY A 48 -8.01 17.03 9.75
C GLY A 48 -6.83 17.22 10.71
N TYR A 49 -6.97 16.74 11.95
CA TYR A 49 -5.86 16.74 12.92
C TYR A 49 -4.70 15.87 12.45
N ALA A 50 -4.98 14.67 11.93
CA ALA A 50 -3.99 13.74 11.42
C ALA A 50 -3.20 14.31 10.23
N LEU A 51 -3.88 14.94 9.27
CA LEU A 51 -3.24 15.61 8.13
C LEU A 51 -2.36 16.79 8.60
N LYS A 52 -2.85 17.58 9.58
CA LYS A 52 -2.03 18.65 10.18
C LYS A 52 -0.76 18.09 10.82
N GLN A 53 -0.85 17.00 11.58
CA GLN A 53 0.33 16.35 12.19
C GLN A 53 1.28 15.76 11.15
N ALA A 54 0.75 15.28 10.02
CA ALA A 54 1.56 14.73 8.95
C ALA A 54 2.37 15.77 8.18
N PHE A 55 1.77 16.92 7.87
CA PHE A 55 2.34 17.90 6.92
C PHE A 55 2.77 19.23 7.53
N VAL A 56 2.30 19.57 8.71
CA VAL A 56 2.71 20.81 9.39
C VAL A 56 3.83 20.50 10.37
N PRO A 57 5.04 21.07 10.19
CA PRO A 57 6.13 20.88 11.15
C PRO A 57 5.67 21.30 12.56
N PRO A 58 5.98 20.52 13.60
CA PRO A 58 5.67 20.93 14.97
C PRO A 58 6.30 22.29 15.23
N LYS A 59 5.49 23.23 15.77
CA LYS A 59 6.05 24.48 16.28
C LYS A 59 7.19 24.11 17.22
N LYS A 60 8.34 24.79 17.12
CA LYS A 60 9.57 24.58 17.92
C LYS A 60 9.28 24.54 19.43
N HIS A 61 8.56 23.55 19.88
CA HIS A 61 8.62 23.13 21.27
C HIS A 61 9.70 22.08 21.37
N LYS A 62 10.47 22.11 22.44
CA LYS A 62 11.55 21.20 22.83
C LYS A 62 11.22 19.68 22.81
N SER A 63 10.15 19.29 22.12
CA SER A 63 9.56 17.95 22.07
C SER A 63 10.21 16.99 21.05
N GLY A 64 11.25 17.40 20.35
CA GLY A 64 11.99 16.52 19.43
C GLY A 64 13.31 15.98 20.01
N GLU A 65 13.81 16.60 21.07
CA GLU A 65 15.02 16.15 21.76
C GLU A 65 14.58 15.24 22.92
N GLY A 66 14.61 13.94 22.72
CA GLY A 66 14.35 12.94 23.76
C GLY A 66 13.32 11.86 23.44
N HIS A 67 12.55 11.97 22.36
CA HIS A 67 11.62 10.90 21.98
C HIS A 67 12.32 9.79 21.19
N GLU A 68 12.09 8.57 21.60
CA GLU A 68 12.61 7.37 20.92
C GLU A 68 12.08 7.28 19.48
N GLY A 69 12.96 6.97 18.53
CA GLY A 69 12.64 6.81 17.12
C GLY A 69 13.81 7.19 16.22
N ASP A 70 13.76 6.77 14.96
CA ASP A 70 14.84 6.95 13.99
C ASP A 70 14.58 8.14 13.05
N ILE A 71 13.31 8.35 12.68
CA ILE A 71 12.85 9.29 11.65
C ILE A 71 11.64 10.11 12.11
N SER A 72 11.36 11.23 11.45
CA SER A 72 10.20 12.07 11.77
C SER A 72 8.86 11.38 11.37
N HIS A 73 7.74 11.90 11.91
CA HIS A 73 6.39 11.45 11.51
C HIS A 73 6.17 11.55 10.00
N PHE A 74 6.55 12.68 9.40
CA PHE A 74 6.47 12.89 7.96
C PHE A 74 7.30 11.86 7.19
N ALA A 75 8.56 11.63 7.59
CA ALA A 75 9.44 10.67 6.93
C ALA A 75 8.92 9.23 7.06
N ALA A 76 8.32 8.87 8.21
CA ALA A 76 7.68 7.56 8.40
C ALA A 76 6.44 7.39 7.50
N LEU A 77 5.62 8.45 7.37
CA LEU A 77 4.50 8.46 6.44
C LEU A 77 4.97 8.35 4.98
N MET A 78 5.98 9.13 4.59
CA MET A 78 6.52 9.07 3.22
C MET A 78 7.15 7.70 2.92
N THR A 79 7.80 7.07 3.89
CA THR A 79 8.31 5.70 3.74
C THR A 79 7.17 4.70 3.57
N ALA A 80 6.08 4.84 4.32
CA ALA A 80 4.91 3.99 4.15
C ALA A 80 4.23 4.24 2.79
N LEU A 81 4.05 5.50 2.39
CA LEU A 81 3.47 5.86 1.09
C LEU A 81 4.36 5.44 -0.08
N SER A 82 5.69 5.43 0.09
CA SER A 82 6.58 4.92 -0.96
C SER A 82 6.33 3.46 -1.27
N ALA A 83 5.97 2.66 -0.29
CA ALA A 83 5.64 1.25 -0.49
C ALA A 83 4.24 1.05 -1.08
N THR A 84 3.26 1.88 -0.70
CA THR A 84 1.85 1.75 -1.11
C THR A 84 1.54 2.39 -2.45
N ILE A 85 2.06 3.62 -2.72
CA ILE A 85 1.85 4.29 -4.00
C ILE A 85 2.81 3.69 -5.05
N GLY A 86 2.31 2.70 -5.78
CA GLY A 86 3.07 1.91 -6.75
C GLY A 86 2.27 1.58 -8.01
N THR A 87 2.58 0.44 -8.61
CA THR A 87 1.82 -0.09 -9.75
C THR A 87 0.35 -0.31 -9.43
N GLY A 88 0.00 -0.51 -8.15
CA GLY A 88 -1.38 -0.68 -7.68
C GLY A 88 -2.30 0.49 -8.04
N ASN A 89 -1.81 1.73 -7.90
CA ASN A 89 -2.57 2.95 -8.16
C ASN A 89 -2.83 3.22 -9.65
N ILE A 90 -2.08 2.60 -10.53
CA ILE A 90 -2.17 2.75 -11.99
C ILE A 90 -2.72 1.46 -12.62
N ALA A 91 -1.93 0.40 -12.63
CA ALA A 91 -2.30 -0.87 -13.24
C ALA A 91 -3.36 -1.63 -12.40
N GLY A 92 -3.29 -1.56 -11.08
CA GLY A 92 -4.26 -2.20 -10.20
C GLY A 92 -5.66 -1.62 -10.33
N VAL A 93 -5.78 -0.29 -10.38
CA VAL A 93 -7.06 0.40 -10.61
C VAL A 93 -7.63 0.04 -11.98
N ALA A 94 -6.80 0.05 -13.03
CA ALA A 94 -7.21 -0.35 -14.37
C ALA A 94 -7.73 -1.80 -14.41
N THR A 95 -7.04 -2.72 -13.73
CA THR A 95 -7.49 -4.10 -13.60
C THR A 95 -8.82 -4.21 -12.86
N ALA A 96 -9.03 -3.41 -11.81
CA ALA A 96 -10.30 -3.37 -11.08
C ALA A 96 -11.45 -2.92 -11.99
N VAL A 97 -11.25 -1.86 -12.78
CA VAL A 97 -12.26 -1.32 -13.70
C VAL A 97 -12.57 -2.30 -14.83
N VAL A 98 -11.56 -2.95 -15.42
CA VAL A 98 -11.77 -3.90 -16.54
C VAL A 98 -12.47 -5.18 -16.09
N THR A 99 -12.07 -5.73 -14.95
CA THR A 99 -12.53 -7.04 -14.50
C THR A 99 -13.76 -6.92 -13.60
N GLY A 100 -13.79 -5.91 -12.75
CA GLY A 100 -14.89 -5.65 -11.82
C GLY A 100 -15.96 -4.69 -12.34
N GLY A 101 -15.70 -3.96 -13.42
CA GLY A 101 -16.56 -2.88 -13.89
C GLY A 101 -16.27 -1.53 -13.21
N PRO A 102 -16.93 -0.45 -13.67
CA PRO A 102 -16.78 0.89 -13.10
C PRO A 102 -17.06 0.99 -11.59
N GLY A 103 -18.02 0.21 -11.11
CA GLY A 103 -18.39 0.16 -9.68
C GLY A 103 -17.29 -0.37 -8.76
N ALA A 104 -16.27 -1.04 -9.29
CA ALA A 104 -15.10 -1.44 -8.51
C ALA A 104 -14.40 -0.24 -7.87
N VAL A 105 -14.42 0.94 -8.50
CA VAL A 105 -13.86 2.17 -7.94
C VAL A 105 -14.58 2.56 -6.64
N PHE A 106 -15.90 2.45 -6.58
CA PHE A 106 -16.67 2.69 -5.35
C PHE A 106 -16.24 1.74 -4.23
N TRP A 107 -16.06 0.47 -4.52
CA TRP A 107 -15.65 -0.52 -3.51
C TRP A 107 -14.19 -0.32 -3.07
N MET A 108 -13.32 0.22 -3.93
CA MET A 108 -12.00 0.70 -3.51
C MET A 108 -12.12 1.83 -2.48
N TRP A 109 -13.02 2.81 -2.68
CA TRP A 109 -13.27 3.86 -1.69
C TRP A 109 -13.76 3.30 -0.36
N MET A 110 -14.65 2.30 -0.39
CA MET A 110 -15.14 1.66 0.83
C MET A 110 -14.01 0.95 1.60
N THR A 111 -13.09 0.28 0.90
CA THR A 111 -11.90 -0.31 1.54
C THR A 111 -11.02 0.73 2.20
N ALA A 112 -10.86 1.89 1.57
CA ALA A 112 -10.05 2.98 2.13
C ALA A 112 -10.71 3.59 3.37
N ILE A 113 -12.02 3.84 3.34
CA ILE A 113 -12.77 4.40 4.47
C ILE A 113 -12.62 3.51 5.72
N PHE A 114 -12.84 2.21 5.58
CA PHE A 114 -12.67 1.27 6.70
C PHE A 114 -11.21 0.93 6.95
N GLY A 115 -10.39 0.88 5.90
CA GLY A 115 -8.96 0.63 5.97
C GLY A 115 -8.19 1.71 6.74
N MET A 116 -8.66 2.96 6.77
CA MET A 116 -8.08 3.99 7.63
C MET A 116 -8.11 3.61 9.11
N ALA A 117 -9.21 3.03 9.60
CA ALA A 117 -9.31 2.56 10.97
C ALA A 117 -8.39 1.35 11.24
N THR A 118 -8.25 0.46 10.26
CA THR A 118 -7.33 -0.68 10.32
C THR A 118 -5.88 -0.19 10.39
N LYS A 119 -5.48 0.71 9.49
CA LYS A 119 -4.14 1.31 9.44
C LYS A 119 -3.80 2.06 10.74
N TYR A 120 -4.79 2.73 11.32
CA TYR A 120 -4.66 3.36 12.64
C TYR A 120 -4.36 2.31 13.71
N GLY A 121 -5.13 1.23 13.79
CA GLY A 121 -4.91 0.15 14.74
C GLY A 121 -3.53 -0.49 14.61
N GLU A 122 -3.10 -0.76 13.38
CA GLU A 122 -1.76 -1.25 13.06
C GLU A 122 -0.68 -0.30 13.58
N GLY A 123 -0.84 1.00 13.34
CA GLY A 123 0.10 2.03 13.80
C GLY A 123 0.20 2.12 15.33
N VAL A 124 -0.93 2.05 16.04
CA VAL A 124 -0.94 2.03 17.51
C VAL A 124 -0.14 0.86 18.05
N LEU A 125 -0.43 -0.36 17.57
CA LEU A 125 0.26 -1.57 18.05
C LEU A 125 1.73 -1.57 17.68
N ALA A 126 2.09 -1.13 16.48
CA ALA A 126 3.47 -1.11 16.02
C ALA A 126 4.37 -0.20 16.87
N VAL A 127 3.89 0.98 17.23
CA VAL A 127 4.65 1.91 18.08
C VAL A 127 4.66 1.45 19.54
N LYS A 128 3.53 0.93 20.06
CA LYS A 128 3.43 0.46 21.45
C LYS A 128 4.38 -0.72 21.74
N TYR A 129 4.51 -1.64 20.81
CA TYR A 129 5.28 -2.89 20.99
C TYR A 129 6.61 -2.92 20.24
N ARG A 130 7.09 -1.77 19.76
CA ARG A 130 8.41 -1.66 19.11
C ARG A 130 9.56 -1.94 20.08
N VAL A 131 10.71 -2.25 19.53
CA VAL A 131 11.93 -2.57 20.28
C VAL A 131 13.12 -1.84 19.67
N ASN A 132 14.12 -1.60 20.48
CA ASN A 132 15.46 -1.22 20.02
C ASN A 132 16.24 -2.49 19.62
N ASN A 133 16.82 -2.49 18.43
CA ASN A 133 17.77 -3.52 18.02
C ASN A 133 19.17 -3.28 18.64
N SER A 134 20.11 -4.17 18.39
CA SER A 134 21.49 -4.06 18.92
C SER A 134 22.24 -2.83 18.43
N LYS A 135 21.79 -2.19 17.35
CA LYS A 135 22.36 -0.97 16.78
C LYS A 135 21.67 0.30 17.26
N GLY A 136 20.70 0.19 18.19
CA GLY A 136 19.91 1.31 18.68
C GLY A 136 18.84 1.80 17.71
N GLU A 137 18.53 1.05 16.64
CA GLU A 137 17.45 1.39 15.71
C GLU A 137 16.13 0.78 16.14
N MET A 138 15.02 1.47 15.87
CA MET A 138 13.69 0.95 16.14
C MET A 138 13.31 -0.18 15.19
N SER A 139 12.68 -1.20 15.75
CA SER A 139 12.10 -2.33 15.03
C SER A 139 10.71 -2.62 15.58
N GLY A 140 9.73 -2.73 14.72
CA GLY A 140 8.34 -3.01 15.07
C GLY A 140 7.55 -3.53 13.89
N GLY A 141 6.26 -3.66 14.06
CA GLY A 141 5.36 -4.25 13.08
C GLY A 141 4.68 -5.51 13.61
N PRO A 142 3.90 -6.23 12.78
CA PRO A 142 3.10 -7.37 13.23
C PRO A 142 3.88 -8.44 13.98
N MET A 143 5.07 -8.81 13.50
CA MET A 143 5.90 -9.81 14.16
C MET A 143 6.20 -9.46 15.61
N TYR A 144 6.42 -8.17 15.93
CA TYR A 144 6.72 -7.72 17.29
C TYR A 144 5.47 -7.61 18.15
N TYR A 145 4.37 -7.01 17.68
CA TYR A 145 3.19 -6.90 18.51
C TYR A 145 2.42 -8.22 18.67
N ILE A 146 2.55 -9.17 17.72
CA ILE A 146 2.07 -10.53 17.92
C ILE A 146 2.85 -11.22 19.04
N GLU A 147 4.19 -11.26 18.97
CA GLU A 147 5.01 -11.96 19.96
C GLU A 147 4.91 -11.30 21.35
N LYS A 148 4.98 -9.96 21.41
CA LYS A 148 5.01 -9.22 22.70
C LYS A 148 3.64 -8.89 23.25
N GLY A 149 2.67 -8.62 22.39
CA GLY A 149 1.33 -8.22 22.81
C GLY A 149 0.43 -9.41 23.11
N LEU A 150 0.48 -10.48 22.31
CA LEU A 150 -0.28 -11.71 22.54
C LEU A 150 0.49 -12.75 23.37
N GLY A 151 1.82 -12.63 23.45
CA GLY A 151 2.67 -13.50 24.25
C GLY A 151 3.38 -14.58 23.44
N LYS A 152 4.29 -15.30 24.13
CA LYS A 152 5.21 -16.28 23.51
C LYS A 152 4.51 -17.42 22.77
N ASN A 153 3.31 -17.80 23.19
CA ASN A 153 2.53 -18.87 22.53
C ASN A 153 2.12 -18.50 21.10
N TRP A 154 2.12 -17.21 20.75
CA TRP A 154 1.77 -16.72 19.42
C TRP A 154 2.99 -16.45 18.52
N LYS A 155 4.20 -16.80 18.99
CA LYS A 155 5.43 -16.58 18.23
C LYS A 155 5.44 -17.24 16.86
N TRP A 156 4.79 -18.40 16.71
CA TRP A 156 4.67 -19.08 15.42
C TRP A 156 3.94 -18.20 14.38
N MET A 157 2.91 -17.45 14.83
CA MET A 157 2.15 -16.55 13.96
C MET A 157 2.98 -15.31 13.59
N ALA A 158 3.80 -14.81 14.51
CA ALA A 158 4.77 -13.74 14.24
C ALA A 158 5.83 -14.17 13.21
N LEU A 159 6.36 -15.40 13.33
CA LEU A 159 7.28 -15.98 12.36
C LEU A 159 6.62 -16.17 11.00
N ALA A 160 5.38 -16.66 10.95
CA ALA A 160 4.63 -16.83 9.70
C ALA A 160 4.47 -15.47 8.98
N PHE A 161 4.06 -14.42 9.69
CA PHE A 161 4.00 -13.07 9.13
C PHE A 161 5.34 -12.64 8.54
N ALA A 162 6.42 -12.78 9.32
CA ALA A 162 7.74 -12.32 8.90
C ALA A 162 8.29 -13.11 7.71
N LEU A 163 8.05 -14.42 7.64
CA LEU A 163 8.41 -15.24 6.47
C LEU A 163 7.64 -14.79 5.23
N PHE A 164 6.32 -14.67 5.32
CA PHE A 164 5.51 -14.23 4.18
C PHE A 164 5.89 -12.82 3.72
N GLY A 165 6.12 -11.88 4.64
CA GLY A 165 6.58 -10.54 4.32
C GLY A 165 7.97 -10.50 3.65
N THR A 166 8.88 -11.37 4.08
CA THR A 166 10.20 -11.52 3.45
C THR A 166 10.06 -11.98 2.00
N PHE A 167 9.27 -13.03 1.73
CA PHE A 167 9.08 -13.53 0.37
C PHE A 167 8.30 -12.55 -0.51
N ALA A 168 7.23 -11.95 0.01
CA ALA A 168 6.45 -10.96 -0.70
C ALA A 168 7.31 -9.76 -1.17
N SER A 169 8.30 -9.35 -0.36
CA SER A 169 9.16 -8.22 -0.69
C SER A 169 9.97 -8.41 -1.96
N PHE A 170 10.49 -9.61 -2.22
CA PHE A 170 11.25 -9.92 -3.44
C PHE A 170 10.39 -9.89 -4.70
N GLY A 171 9.10 -10.21 -4.58
CA GLY A 171 8.18 -10.19 -5.70
C GLY A 171 7.48 -8.85 -5.85
N ILE A 172 6.45 -8.58 -5.02
CA ILE A 172 5.64 -7.36 -5.11
C ILE A 172 6.47 -6.10 -4.91
N GLY A 173 7.40 -6.14 -3.95
CA GLY A 173 8.23 -4.98 -3.63
C GLY A 173 9.33 -4.70 -4.64
N SER A 174 9.88 -5.72 -5.29
CA SER A 174 11.05 -5.60 -6.16
C SER A 174 10.77 -5.98 -7.62
N SER A 175 10.70 -7.29 -7.92
CA SER A 175 10.69 -7.79 -9.29
C SER A 175 9.51 -7.31 -10.11
N VAL A 176 8.31 -7.25 -9.51
CA VAL A 176 7.10 -6.77 -10.18
C VAL A 176 7.19 -5.28 -10.51
N GLN A 177 7.73 -4.49 -9.60
CA GLN A 177 7.89 -3.05 -9.80
C GLN A 177 8.94 -2.76 -10.88
N SER A 178 10.11 -3.40 -10.78
CA SER A 178 11.20 -3.21 -11.75
C SER A 178 10.81 -3.66 -13.15
N ASN A 179 10.06 -4.76 -13.27
CA ASN A 179 9.50 -5.22 -14.54
C ASN A 179 8.54 -4.18 -15.14
N SER A 180 7.63 -3.65 -14.33
CA SER A 180 6.67 -2.63 -14.79
C SER A 180 7.36 -1.37 -15.28
N VAL A 181 8.43 -0.92 -14.61
CA VAL A 181 9.26 0.20 -15.07
C VAL A 181 9.95 -0.13 -16.38
N ALA A 182 10.57 -1.32 -16.48
CA ALA A 182 11.30 -1.73 -17.68
C ALA A 182 10.38 -1.80 -18.90
N GLN A 183 9.18 -2.36 -18.75
CA GLN A 183 8.18 -2.39 -19.82
C GLN A 183 7.70 -0.99 -20.22
N ALA A 184 7.44 -0.12 -19.26
CA ALA A 184 7.02 1.25 -19.53
C ALA A 184 8.11 2.05 -20.25
N VAL A 185 9.36 1.92 -19.82
CA VAL A 185 10.53 2.57 -20.44
C VAL A 185 10.79 2.02 -21.85
N GLN A 186 10.69 0.70 -22.03
CA GLN A 186 10.83 0.08 -23.34
C GLN A 186 9.74 0.57 -24.32
N THR A 187 8.49 0.59 -23.88
CA THR A 187 7.35 1.01 -24.72
C THR A 187 7.42 2.49 -25.08
N SER A 188 7.82 3.35 -24.13
CA SER A 188 7.79 4.80 -24.31
C SER A 188 9.07 5.36 -24.95
N PHE A 189 10.24 4.75 -24.69
CA PHE A 189 11.54 5.27 -25.07
C PHE A 189 12.36 4.32 -25.96
N GLY A 190 11.90 3.08 -26.19
CA GLY A 190 12.63 2.07 -26.94
C GLY A 190 13.89 1.55 -26.25
N ILE A 191 14.07 1.80 -24.95
CA ILE A 191 15.24 1.37 -24.18
C ILE A 191 15.08 -0.09 -23.77
N GLU A 192 16.08 -0.92 -24.01
CA GLU A 192 16.06 -2.33 -23.63
C GLU A 192 15.94 -2.51 -22.10
N PRO A 193 15.15 -3.50 -21.64
CA PRO A 193 14.91 -3.76 -20.22
C PRO A 193 16.17 -3.89 -19.37
N ALA A 194 17.25 -4.44 -19.94
CA ALA A 194 18.53 -4.62 -19.25
C ALA A 194 19.15 -3.29 -18.79
N TYR A 195 19.14 -2.25 -19.63
CA TYR A 195 19.66 -0.93 -19.24
C TYR A 195 18.84 -0.27 -18.14
N THR A 196 17.52 -0.39 -18.24
CA THR A 196 16.62 0.03 -17.16
C THR A 196 16.90 -0.73 -15.86
N GLY A 197 17.15 -2.05 -15.96
CA GLY A 197 17.48 -2.90 -14.82
C GLY A 197 18.78 -2.48 -14.14
N ILE A 198 19.85 -2.23 -14.91
CA ILE A 198 21.13 -1.74 -14.36
C ILE A 198 20.93 -0.42 -13.63
N THR A 199 20.21 0.53 -14.26
CA THR A 199 19.95 1.85 -13.69
C THR A 199 19.20 1.75 -12.37
N LEU A 200 18.09 1.01 -12.34
CA LEU A 200 17.29 0.81 -11.12
C LEU A 200 18.10 0.10 -10.02
N THR A 201 18.89 -0.91 -10.39
CA THR A 201 19.72 -1.67 -9.46
C THR A 201 20.76 -0.77 -8.79
N VAL A 202 21.48 0.05 -9.56
CA VAL A 202 22.48 0.99 -9.03
C VAL A 202 21.82 2.05 -8.13
N LEU A 203 20.73 2.68 -8.58
CA LEU A 203 20.01 3.66 -7.80
C LEU A 203 19.47 3.07 -6.49
N THR A 204 18.91 1.86 -6.55
CA THR A 204 18.41 1.15 -5.36
C THR A 204 19.56 0.83 -4.40
N ALA A 205 20.68 0.31 -4.88
CA ALA A 205 21.84 -0.01 -4.05
C ALA A 205 22.34 1.22 -3.28
N VAL A 206 22.49 2.36 -3.96
CA VAL A 206 22.94 3.62 -3.34
C VAL A 206 22.03 4.06 -2.20
N VAL A 207 20.71 4.00 -2.40
CA VAL A 207 19.75 4.43 -1.38
C VAL A 207 19.70 3.44 -0.21
N VAL A 208 19.66 2.13 -0.51
CA VAL A 208 19.50 1.06 0.48
C VAL A 208 20.72 0.94 1.41
N LEU A 209 21.92 1.27 0.94
CA LEU A 209 23.12 1.34 1.79
C LEU A 209 22.98 2.31 2.97
N GLY A 210 22.17 3.37 2.81
CA GLY A 210 21.84 4.32 3.89
C GLY A 210 20.84 3.82 4.93
N GLY A 211 20.32 2.58 4.79
CA GLY A 211 19.32 1.98 5.67
C GLY A 211 18.03 2.81 5.72
N ILE A 212 17.29 2.75 6.86
CA ILE A 212 16.02 3.47 7.01
C ILE A 212 16.17 4.99 6.80
N LYS A 213 17.26 5.58 7.23
CA LYS A 213 17.49 7.03 7.08
C LYS A 213 17.67 7.42 5.60
N GLY A 214 18.39 6.59 4.83
CA GLY A 214 18.56 6.77 3.38
C GLY A 214 17.23 6.63 2.63
N ILE A 215 16.51 5.55 2.90
CA ILE A 215 15.19 5.28 2.32
C ILE A 215 14.19 6.38 2.68
N ALA A 216 14.10 6.77 3.95
CA ALA A 216 13.19 7.81 4.41
C ALA A 216 13.50 9.18 3.79
N LYS A 217 14.79 9.52 3.61
CA LYS A 217 15.21 10.75 2.92
C LYS A 217 14.78 10.73 1.45
N ALA A 218 15.03 9.64 0.73
CA ALA A 218 14.62 9.48 -0.66
C ALA A 218 13.09 9.54 -0.79
N ALA A 219 12.35 8.77 0.03
CA ALA A 219 10.89 8.77 0.05
C ALA A 219 10.29 10.15 0.35
N SER A 220 10.88 10.90 1.30
CA SER A 220 10.42 12.24 1.67
C SER A 220 10.53 13.27 0.53
N PHE A 221 11.36 13.00 -0.46
CA PHE A 221 11.48 13.82 -1.66
C PHE A 221 10.63 13.28 -2.82
N ILE A 222 10.77 11.98 -3.12
CA ILE A 222 10.15 11.35 -4.29
C ILE A 222 8.62 11.32 -4.15
N VAL A 223 8.11 10.89 -2.98
CA VAL A 223 6.67 10.65 -2.81
C VAL A 223 5.82 11.91 -2.97
N PRO A 224 6.13 13.04 -2.32
CA PRO A 224 5.35 14.26 -2.54
C PRO A 224 5.44 14.76 -3.99
N ALA A 225 6.64 14.71 -4.59
CA ALA A 225 6.83 15.18 -5.97
C ALA A 225 6.02 14.34 -6.97
N MET A 226 6.09 13.00 -6.87
CA MET A 226 5.36 12.11 -7.76
C MET A 226 3.85 12.21 -7.56
N ALA A 227 3.38 12.29 -6.31
CA ALA A 227 1.96 12.39 -6.00
C ALA A 227 1.37 13.70 -6.54
N VAL A 228 2.04 14.83 -6.29
CA VAL A 228 1.60 16.14 -6.82
C VAL A 228 1.58 16.14 -8.34
N PHE A 229 2.64 15.63 -8.99
CA PHE A 229 2.71 15.54 -10.45
C PHE A 229 1.54 14.72 -11.02
N TYR A 230 1.29 13.53 -10.48
CA TYR A 230 0.24 12.64 -10.97
C TYR A 230 -1.16 13.19 -10.70
N VAL A 231 -1.40 13.72 -9.50
CA VAL A 231 -2.68 14.31 -9.12
C VAL A 231 -2.99 15.55 -9.97
N LEU A 232 -2.04 16.46 -10.16
CA LEU A 232 -2.24 17.64 -11.01
C LEU A 232 -2.50 17.23 -12.46
N GLY A 233 -1.75 16.25 -12.99
CA GLY A 233 -1.99 15.71 -14.31
C GLY A 233 -3.39 15.13 -14.49
N GLY A 234 -3.84 14.31 -13.56
CA GLY A 234 -5.18 13.73 -13.58
C GLY A 234 -6.30 14.75 -13.38
N LEU A 235 -6.12 15.72 -12.47
CA LEU A 235 -7.08 16.83 -12.30
C LEU A 235 -7.17 17.70 -13.56
N SER A 236 -6.07 17.92 -14.27
CA SER A 236 -6.09 18.64 -15.55
C SER A 236 -6.92 17.90 -16.60
N ILE A 237 -6.78 16.57 -16.67
CA ILE A 237 -7.62 15.73 -17.57
C ILE A 237 -9.10 15.86 -17.19
N ILE A 238 -9.44 15.75 -15.91
CA ILE A 238 -10.81 15.86 -15.42
C ILE A 238 -11.39 17.26 -15.73
N ALA A 239 -10.61 18.31 -15.53
CA ALA A 239 -11.06 19.68 -15.79
C ALA A 239 -11.32 19.94 -17.28
N ILE A 240 -10.43 19.46 -18.16
CA ILE A 240 -10.56 19.62 -19.62
C ILE A 240 -11.75 18.83 -20.16
N ASN A 241 -12.06 17.67 -19.57
CA ASN A 241 -13.14 16.77 -20.01
C ASN A 241 -14.31 16.77 -19.00
N SER A 242 -14.60 17.90 -18.39
CA SER A 242 -15.57 18.01 -17.28
C SER A 242 -16.97 17.48 -17.61
N ASP A 243 -17.37 17.51 -18.88
CA ASP A 243 -18.67 16.98 -19.36
C ASP A 243 -18.79 15.46 -19.13
N ALA A 244 -17.67 14.72 -19.17
CA ALA A 244 -17.63 13.28 -18.91
C ALA A 244 -17.61 12.93 -17.41
N LEU A 245 -17.31 13.89 -16.53
CA LEU A 245 -17.14 13.63 -15.10
C LEU A 245 -18.43 13.12 -14.45
N MET A 246 -19.54 13.86 -14.62
CA MET A 246 -20.80 13.48 -13.96
C MET A 246 -21.38 12.16 -14.51
N PRO A 247 -21.36 11.88 -15.81
CA PRO A 247 -21.70 10.56 -16.36
C PRO A 247 -20.83 9.43 -15.75
N ALA A 248 -19.51 9.63 -15.65
CA ALA A 248 -18.60 8.65 -15.07
C ALA A 248 -18.91 8.38 -13.59
N VAL A 249 -19.12 9.42 -12.80
CA VAL A 249 -19.48 9.28 -11.37
C VAL A 249 -20.81 8.54 -11.22
N LYS A 250 -21.84 8.90 -11.99
CA LYS A 250 -23.14 8.19 -11.98
C LYS A 250 -22.96 6.71 -12.32
N LEU A 251 -22.13 6.40 -13.32
CA LEU A 251 -21.86 5.03 -13.74
C LEU A 251 -21.14 4.24 -12.64
N ILE A 252 -20.16 4.84 -11.97
CA ILE A 252 -19.46 4.21 -10.81
C ILE A 252 -20.47 3.81 -9.73
N PHE A 253 -21.39 4.72 -9.35
CA PHE A 253 -22.38 4.43 -8.32
C PHE A 253 -23.45 3.44 -8.77
N SER A 254 -23.96 3.54 -9.99
CA SER A 254 -24.99 2.63 -10.50
C SER A 254 -24.48 1.21 -10.68
N ASP A 255 -23.24 1.05 -11.17
CA ASP A 255 -22.64 -0.26 -11.37
C ASP A 255 -22.22 -0.92 -10.05
N ALA A 256 -21.81 -0.13 -9.05
CA ALA A 256 -21.44 -0.64 -7.72
C ALA A 256 -22.55 -1.45 -7.03
N PHE A 257 -23.81 -1.15 -7.33
CA PHE A 257 -25.00 -1.78 -6.75
C PHE A 257 -25.86 -2.51 -7.80
N SER A 258 -25.31 -2.78 -8.98
CA SER A 258 -26.00 -3.51 -10.03
C SER A 258 -26.35 -4.95 -9.62
N ALA A 259 -27.33 -5.56 -10.31
CA ALA A 259 -27.68 -6.95 -10.06
C ALA A 259 -26.51 -7.92 -10.26
N GLN A 260 -25.56 -7.60 -11.15
CA GLN A 260 -24.33 -8.36 -11.33
C GLN A 260 -23.35 -8.19 -10.15
N ALA A 261 -23.39 -7.04 -9.48
CA ALA A 261 -22.61 -6.79 -8.26
C ALA A 261 -23.10 -7.65 -7.07
N VAL A 262 -24.39 -8.01 -7.05
CA VAL A 262 -25.04 -8.64 -5.89
C VAL A 262 -25.46 -10.10 -6.15
N ALA A 263 -25.80 -10.47 -7.39
CA ALA A 263 -26.48 -11.73 -7.72
C ALA A 263 -25.58 -12.93 -8.05
N GLY A 264 -24.28 -12.75 -8.18
CA GLY A 264 -23.37 -13.89 -8.41
C GLY A 264 -23.03 -14.57 -7.09
N GLY A 265 -23.64 -15.65 -6.70
CA GLY A 265 -23.55 -16.52 -5.50
C GLY A 265 -22.27 -16.61 -4.64
N ALA A 266 -21.32 -15.76 -4.82
CA ALA A 266 -20.20 -15.35 -4.00
C ALA A 266 -20.02 -13.86 -4.27
N ILE A 267 -19.77 -13.03 -3.27
CA ILE A 267 -19.48 -11.59 -3.32
C ILE A 267 -19.21 -11.12 -4.75
N GLY A 268 -20.15 -10.37 -5.36
CA GLY A 268 -20.16 -10.12 -6.80
C GLY A 268 -18.80 -9.63 -7.32
N THR A 269 -18.51 -9.90 -8.57
CA THR A 269 -17.21 -9.62 -9.19
C THR A 269 -16.76 -8.18 -8.97
N VAL A 270 -17.69 -7.22 -9.02
CA VAL A 270 -17.46 -5.79 -8.76
C VAL A 270 -16.89 -5.56 -7.36
N ILE A 271 -17.55 -6.12 -6.33
CA ILE A 271 -17.13 -6.00 -4.93
C ILE A 271 -15.77 -6.67 -4.73
N ARG A 272 -15.62 -7.91 -5.21
CA ARG A 272 -14.39 -8.67 -5.06
C ARG A 272 -13.17 -7.94 -5.62
N TYR A 273 -13.26 -7.49 -6.87
CA TYR A 273 -12.14 -6.80 -7.51
C TYR A 273 -11.91 -5.42 -6.93
N GLY A 274 -12.97 -4.67 -6.61
CA GLY A 274 -12.84 -3.38 -5.93
C GLY A 274 -12.16 -3.51 -4.57
N VAL A 275 -12.59 -4.46 -3.74
CA VAL A 275 -11.98 -4.70 -2.41
C VAL A 275 -10.55 -5.21 -2.54
N ALA A 276 -10.30 -6.25 -3.35
CA ALA A 276 -8.98 -6.83 -3.48
C ALA A 276 -7.95 -5.80 -4.00
N ARG A 277 -8.28 -5.04 -5.03
CA ARG A 277 -7.37 -4.03 -5.61
C ARG A 277 -7.25 -2.78 -4.75
N GLY A 278 -8.31 -2.40 -4.02
CA GLY A 278 -8.24 -1.34 -3.01
C GLY A 278 -7.27 -1.68 -1.89
N VAL A 279 -7.40 -2.86 -1.30
CA VAL A 279 -6.48 -3.34 -0.24
C VAL A 279 -5.06 -3.53 -0.77
N PHE A 280 -4.91 -4.07 -1.98
CA PHE A 280 -3.59 -4.21 -2.62
C PHE A 280 -2.88 -2.86 -2.78
N SER A 281 -3.60 -1.77 -3.09
CA SER A 281 -3.04 -0.44 -3.22
C SER A 281 -2.68 0.16 -1.86
N ASN A 282 -3.64 0.24 -0.94
CA ASN A 282 -3.44 0.96 0.32
C ASN A 282 -2.81 0.13 1.45
N GLU A 283 -2.68 -1.18 1.27
CA GLU A 283 -2.10 -2.14 2.23
C GLU A 283 -2.75 -2.13 3.63
N ALA A 284 -3.98 -1.63 3.78
CA ALA A 284 -4.65 -1.63 5.09
C ALA A 284 -5.05 -3.04 5.51
N GLY A 285 -4.56 -3.50 6.65
CA GLY A 285 -4.74 -4.87 7.13
C GLY A 285 -3.67 -5.85 6.66
N MET A 286 -2.76 -5.42 5.80
CA MET A 286 -1.64 -6.25 5.34
C MET A 286 -0.51 -6.35 6.37
N GLY A 287 -0.37 -5.35 7.26
CA GLY A 287 0.67 -5.33 8.28
C GLY A 287 2.04 -4.84 7.83
N SER A 288 2.19 -4.39 6.59
CA SER A 288 3.44 -3.86 6.03
C SER A 288 3.77 -2.46 6.54
N ALA A 289 2.86 -1.51 6.36
CA ALA A 289 3.07 -0.11 6.73
C ALA A 289 3.38 0.15 8.22
N PRO A 290 2.85 -0.60 9.21
CA PRO A 290 3.23 -0.44 10.61
C PRO A 290 4.72 -0.67 10.88
N ILE A 291 5.45 -1.36 10.00
CA ILE A 291 6.90 -1.54 10.09
C ILE A 291 7.61 -0.18 9.98
N ALA A 292 7.18 0.70 9.05
CA ALA A 292 7.72 2.06 8.94
C ALA A 292 7.23 2.96 10.08
N ALA A 293 5.98 2.82 10.51
CA ALA A 293 5.41 3.60 11.60
C ALA A 293 6.16 3.41 12.91
N ALA A 294 6.66 2.21 13.17
CA ALA A 294 7.45 1.89 14.36
C ALA A 294 8.77 2.68 14.46
N ALA A 295 9.35 3.10 13.33
CA ALA A 295 10.58 3.89 13.31
C ALA A 295 10.36 5.39 13.61
N ALA A 296 9.12 5.85 13.71
CA ALA A 296 8.82 7.28 13.93
C ALA A 296 9.20 7.75 15.34
N LYS A 297 9.79 8.95 15.42
CA LYS A 297 9.99 9.70 16.67
C LYS A 297 8.63 10.20 17.14
N THR A 298 8.13 9.70 18.27
CA THR A 298 6.80 10.08 18.76
C THR A 298 6.74 10.02 20.28
N ASP A 299 5.94 10.93 20.84
CA ASP A 299 5.61 11.02 22.26
C ASP A 299 4.51 10.03 22.68
N HIS A 300 3.68 9.61 21.73
CA HIS A 300 2.58 8.69 22.03
C HIS A 300 2.26 7.81 20.79
N PRO A 301 1.95 6.50 20.97
CA PRO A 301 1.62 5.60 19.86
C PRO A 301 0.50 6.10 18.96
N VAL A 302 -0.53 6.69 19.53
CA VAL A 302 -1.69 7.21 18.81
C VAL A 302 -1.33 8.36 17.87
N ARG A 303 -0.36 9.20 18.23
CA ARG A 303 0.04 10.33 17.38
C ARG A 303 0.57 9.85 16.04
N GLN A 304 1.49 8.88 16.06
CA GLN A 304 2.00 8.28 14.81
C GLN A 304 0.92 7.45 14.10
N ALA A 305 0.05 6.79 14.81
CA ALA A 305 -1.04 6.02 14.23
C ALA A 305 -2.02 6.91 13.44
N LEU A 306 -2.34 8.10 13.96
CA LEU A 306 -3.13 9.12 13.26
C LEU A 306 -2.45 9.55 11.95
N VAL A 307 -1.13 9.79 11.99
CA VAL A 307 -0.37 10.10 10.78
C VAL A 307 -0.41 8.92 9.81
N SER A 308 -0.19 7.69 10.27
CA SER A 308 -0.20 6.49 9.42
C SER A 308 -1.52 6.25 8.71
N MET A 309 -2.67 6.53 9.35
CA MET A 309 -3.99 6.35 8.71
C MET A 309 -4.20 7.28 7.52
N THR A 310 -3.54 8.46 7.49
CA THR A 310 -3.63 9.39 6.36
C THR A 310 -3.03 8.79 5.08
N GLY A 311 -2.13 7.81 5.21
CA GLY A 311 -1.58 7.08 4.06
C GLY A 311 -2.66 6.42 3.21
N THR A 312 -3.61 5.72 3.83
CA THR A 312 -4.74 5.10 3.12
C THR A 312 -5.64 6.14 2.43
N PHE A 313 -5.86 7.30 3.07
CA PHE A 313 -6.60 8.40 2.48
C PHE A 313 -5.88 8.94 1.23
N LEU A 314 -4.59 9.24 1.34
CA LEU A 314 -3.81 9.80 0.23
C LEU A 314 -3.66 8.80 -0.92
N ASP A 315 -3.38 7.54 -0.63
CA ASP A 315 -3.23 6.49 -1.62
C ASP A 315 -4.52 6.27 -2.42
N THR A 316 -5.61 5.96 -1.73
CA THR A 316 -6.82 5.45 -2.40
C THR A 316 -7.85 6.54 -2.64
N ILE A 317 -8.18 7.37 -1.62
CA ILE A 317 -9.19 8.43 -1.81
C ILE A 317 -8.66 9.53 -2.72
N VAL A 318 -7.33 9.80 -2.73
CA VAL A 318 -6.77 10.81 -3.64
C VAL A 318 -6.25 10.15 -4.92
N VAL A 319 -5.18 9.37 -4.86
CA VAL A 319 -4.46 8.90 -6.07
C VAL A 319 -5.28 7.89 -6.89
N CYS A 320 -5.81 6.81 -6.26
CA CYS A 320 -6.62 5.82 -6.99
C CYS A 320 -7.92 6.41 -7.52
N SER A 321 -8.53 7.39 -6.82
CA SER A 321 -9.74 8.06 -7.33
C SER A 321 -9.46 8.82 -8.62
N ILE A 322 -8.35 9.54 -8.71
CA ILE A 322 -7.93 10.23 -9.93
C ILE A 322 -7.82 9.22 -11.08
N THR A 323 -7.08 8.14 -10.88
CA THR A 323 -6.92 7.08 -11.90
C THR A 323 -8.26 6.49 -12.29
N GLY A 324 -9.09 6.09 -11.31
CA GLY A 324 -10.37 5.42 -11.54
C GLY A 324 -11.38 6.31 -12.28
N ILE A 325 -11.49 7.57 -11.86
CA ILE A 325 -12.39 8.53 -12.50
C ILE A 325 -11.97 8.79 -13.95
N VAL A 326 -10.67 9.06 -14.20
CA VAL A 326 -10.17 9.28 -15.57
C VAL A 326 -10.36 8.05 -16.46
N LEU A 327 -10.13 6.83 -15.92
CA LEU A 327 -10.39 5.60 -16.65
C LEU A 327 -11.87 5.45 -17.02
N VAL A 328 -12.77 5.65 -16.07
CA VAL A 328 -14.20 5.52 -16.36
C VAL A 328 -14.66 6.60 -17.34
N MET A 329 -14.20 7.85 -17.21
CA MET A 329 -14.48 8.92 -18.17
C MET A 329 -14.02 8.55 -19.58
N GLY A 330 -12.81 8.02 -19.75
CA GLY A 330 -12.25 7.66 -21.06
C GLY A 330 -12.86 6.40 -21.69
N LEU A 331 -13.54 5.58 -20.87
CA LEU A 331 -14.21 4.34 -21.28
C LEU A 331 -15.73 4.50 -21.43
N LEU A 332 -16.25 5.74 -21.35
CA LEU A 332 -17.65 6.02 -21.70
C LEU A 332 -17.86 5.91 -23.21
N GLY A 333 -18.92 5.20 -23.61
CA GLY A 333 -19.47 5.20 -24.96
C GLY A 333 -20.31 6.44 -25.24
N ALA A 334 -20.79 6.56 -26.48
CA ALA A 334 -21.58 7.72 -26.94
C ALA A 334 -22.91 7.89 -26.19
N GLY A 335 -23.47 6.79 -25.67
CA GLY A 335 -24.69 6.79 -24.84
C GLY A 335 -24.43 6.88 -23.34
N GLY A 336 -23.17 7.00 -22.90
CA GLY A 336 -22.78 7.01 -21.49
C GLY A 336 -22.63 5.62 -20.87
N GLU A 337 -22.69 4.56 -21.67
CA GLU A 337 -22.46 3.18 -21.26
C GLU A 337 -20.95 2.87 -21.09
N PHE A 338 -20.64 1.81 -20.34
CA PHE A 338 -19.27 1.33 -20.19
C PHE A 338 -18.83 0.52 -21.40
N VAL A 339 -17.76 0.97 -22.06
CA VAL A 339 -17.12 0.23 -23.16
C VAL A 339 -15.94 -0.56 -22.60
N LYS A 340 -16.09 -1.89 -22.56
CA LYS A 340 -15.04 -2.76 -22.06
C LYS A 340 -13.83 -2.73 -23.00
N PRO A 341 -12.64 -2.38 -22.50
CA PRO A 341 -11.42 -2.31 -23.32
C PRO A 341 -10.81 -3.69 -23.58
N GLU A 342 -10.05 -3.81 -24.66
CA GLU A 342 -9.26 -5.01 -24.98
C GLU A 342 -7.95 -5.09 -24.19
N VAL A 343 -7.40 -3.95 -23.79
CA VAL A 343 -6.16 -3.84 -23.02
C VAL A 343 -6.45 -3.67 -21.53
N SER A 344 -5.49 -4.02 -20.68
CA SER A 344 -5.65 -3.93 -19.22
C SER A 344 -4.38 -3.38 -18.55
N GLY A 345 -4.42 -3.22 -17.23
CA GLY A 345 -3.26 -2.80 -16.45
C GLY A 345 -2.74 -1.41 -16.81
N ALA A 346 -1.44 -1.21 -16.75
CA ALA A 346 -0.81 0.08 -17.00
C ALA A 346 -1.01 0.56 -18.44
N ALA A 347 -1.04 -0.35 -19.42
CA ALA A 347 -1.27 -0.02 -20.83
C ALA A 347 -2.63 0.66 -21.03
N LEU A 348 -3.68 0.15 -20.39
CA LEU A 348 -5.00 0.79 -20.43
C LEU A 348 -4.97 2.20 -19.87
N THR A 349 -4.34 2.39 -18.70
CA THR A 349 -4.24 3.73 -18.09
C THR A 349 -3.51 4.69 -19.02
N THR A 350 -2.40 4.25 -19.64
CA THR A 350 -1.61 5.06 -20.58
C THR A 350 -2.44 5.46 -21.79
N VAL A 351 -3.11 4.51 -22.44
CA VAL A 351 -3.95 4.78 -23.62
C VAL A 351 -5.13 5.69 -23.28
N THR A 352 -5.76 5.46 -22.12
CA THR A 352 -6.89 6.29 -21.69
C THR A 352 -6.47 7.73 -21.38
N PHE A 353 -5.39 7.92 -20.64
CA PHE A 353 -4.86 9.25 -20.34
C PHE A 353 -4.44 9.98 -21.63
N GLN A 354 -3.78 9.25 -22.57
CA GLN A 354 -3.41 9.80 -23.88
C GLN A 354 -4.64 10.21 -24.72
N LYS A 355 -5.71 9.42 -24.67
CA LYS A 355 -6.99 9.75 -25.34
C LYS A 355 -7.62 11.00 -24.74
N MET A 356 -7.63 11.11 -23.41
CA MET A 356 -8.28 12.20 -22.67
C MET A 356 -7.44 13.50 -22.67
N LEU A 357 -6.12 13.39 -22.82
CA LEU A 357 -5.19 14.51 -22.92
C LEU A 357 -4.14 14.21 -24.01
N PRO A 358 -4.45 14.47 -25.30
CA PRO A 358 -3.54 14.18 -26.41
C PRO A 358 -2.18 14.87 -26.26
N GLY A 359 -1.11 14.16 -26.55
CA GLY A 359 0.27 14.65 -26.50
C GLY A 359 0.97 14.46 -25.14
N ILE A 360 0.28 14.65 -24.00
CA ILE A 360 0.90 14.64 -22.67
C ILE A 360 0.38 13.52 -21.79
N GLY A 361 -0.88 13.09 -21.95
CA GLY A 361 -1.56 12.17 -21.03
C GLY A 361 -0.82 10.86 -20.82
N GLY A 362 -0.31 10.24 -21.89
CA GLY A 362 0.48 9.02 -21.78
C GLY A 362 1.79 9.21 -20.99
N TRP A 363 2.43 10.36 -21.12
CA TRP A 363 3.65 10.71 -20.38
C TRP A 363 3.41 10.85 -18.89
N ILE A 364 2.24 11.39 -18.48
CA ILE A 364 1.85 11.49 -17.06
C ILE A 364 1.86 10.10 -16.44
N VAL A 365 1.29 9.12 -17.12
CA VAL A 365 1.23 7.74 -16.63
C VAL A 365 2.61 7.07 -16.63
N THR A 366 3.38 7.20 -17.71
CA THR A 366 4.70 6.57 -17.83
C THR A 366 5.67 7.11 -16.78
N ILE A 367 5.76 8.45 -16.64
CA ILE A 367 6.62 9.08 -15.63
C ILE A 367 6.11 8.76 -14.21
N GLY A 368 4.79 8.85 -13.99
CA GLY A 368 4.16 8.46 -12.75
C GLY A 368 4.51 7.02 -12.36
N LEU A 369 4.38 6.07 -13.28
CA LEU A 369 4.67 4.66 -13.04
C LEU A 369 6.14 4.43 -12.69
N ILE A 370 7.09 5.11 -13.36
CA ILE A 370 8.52 5.00 -13.06
C ILE A 370 8.78 5.41 -11.59
N PHE A 371 8.29 6.57 -11.18
CA PHE A 371 8.52 7.05 -9.81
C PHE A 371 7.75 6.26 -8.76
N PHE A 372 6.50 5.87 -9.03
CA PHE A 372 5.68 5.08 -8.13
C PHE A 372 6.32 3.70 -7.89
N ALA A 373 6.67 3.00 -8.96
CA ALA A 373 7.29 1.69 -8.84
C ALA A 373 8.68 1.75 -8.19
N TYR A 374 9.50 2.75 -8.55
CA TYR A 374 10.80 2.93 -7.92
C TYR A 374 10.70 3.24 -6.42
N SER A 375 9.77 4.11 -6.02
CA SER A 375 9.54 4.36 -4.59
C SER A 375 9.08 3.10 -3.85
N THR A 376 8.26 2.26 -4.50
CA THR A 376 7.79 0.99 -3.92
C THR A 376 8.96 0.01 -3.70
N ILE A 377 9.92 -0.05 -4.64
CA ILE A 377 11.16 -0.84 -4.45
C ILE A 377 11.87 -0.40 -3.16
N LEU A 378 11.99 0.89 -2.91
CA LEU A 378 12.67 1.40 -1.72
C LEU A 378 11.91 1.08 -0.43
N GLY A 379 10.61 1.32 -0.40
CA GLY A 379 9.76 1.09 0.78
C GLY A 379 9.70 -0.38 1.18
N TRP A 380 9.48 -1.26 0.22
CA TRP A 380 9.42 -2.70 0.45
C TRP A 380 10.78 -3.34 0.81
N CYS A 381 11.89 -2.73 0.36
CA CYS A 381 13.22 -3.16 0.81
C CYS A 381 13.32 -3.07 2.34
N TYR A 382 12.86 -1.97 2.92
CA TYR A 382 12.85 -1.80 4.37
C TYR A 382 11.92 -2.79 5.07
N TYR A 383 10.72 -3.01 4.55
CA TYR A 383 9.76 -3.94 5.15
C TYR A 383 10.30 -5.38 5.17
N GLY A 384 10.77 -5.85 4.02
CA GLY A 384 11.30 -7.19 3.91
C GLY A 384 12.59 -7.39 4.73
N GLU A 385 13.47 -6.38 4.81
CA GLU A 385 14.64 -6.43 5.68
C GLU A 385 14.26 -6.62 7.15
N LYS A 386 13.29 -5.84 7.66
CA LYS A 386 12.85 -5.99 9.05
C LYS A 386 12.18 -7.34 9.30
N CYS A 387 11.44 -7.87 8.34
CA CYS A 387 10.88 -9.22 8.40
C CYS A 387 11.98 -10.30 8.39
N ALA A 388 12.95 -10.21 7.48
CA ALA A 388 14.06 -11.15 7.38
C ALA A 388 14.95 -11.13 8.63
N VAL A 389 15.25 -9.95 9.17
CA VAL A 389 16.02 -9.78 10.40
C VAL A 389 15.31 -10.39 11.60
N TYR A 390 13.98 -10.28 11.69
CA TYR A 390 13.22 -10.93 12.76
C TYR A 390 13.35 -12.46 12.73
N VAL A 391 13.40 -13.07 11.53
CA VAL A 391 13.51 -14.54 11.36
C VAL A 391 14.95 -15.04 11.53
N PHE A 392 15.91 -14.38 10.85
CA PHE A 392 17.27 -14.87 10.67
C PHE A 392 18.31 -14.10 11.51
N GLY A 393 17.88 -13.05 12.21
CA GLY A 393 18.76 -12.21 13.02
C GLY A 393 19.45 -11.08 12.24
N GLU A 394 20.02 -10.13 12.96
CA GLU A 394 20.57 -8.87 12.39
C GLU A 394 21.74 -9.07 11.42
N LYS A 395 22.51 -10.16 11.56
CA LYS A 395 23.62 -10.48 10.64
C LYS A 395 23.14 -10.76 9.22
N PHE A 396 21.86 -11.14 9.07
CA PHE A 396 21.28 -11.45 7.76
C PHE A 396 20.93 -10.20 6.94
N ALA A 397 20.87 -9.02 7.53
CA ALA A 397 20.47 -7.79 6.84
C ALA A 397 21.31 -7.48 5.58
N GLY A 398 22.64 -7.68 5.65
CA GLY A 398 23.53 -7.48 4.49
C GLY A 398 23.23 -8.43 3.34
N LEU A 399 23.08 -9.72 3.64
CA LEU A 399 22.73 -10.73 2.64
C LEU A 399 21.34 -10.47 2.02
N TYR A 400 20.36 -10.09 2.85
CA TYR A 400 19.05 -9.69 2.38
C TYR A 400 19.12 -8.53 1.38
N ARG A 401 19.86 -7.45 1.70
CA ARG A 401 20.01 -6.28 0.82
C ARG A 401 20.62 -6.65 -0.52
N VAL A 402 21.67 -7.47 -0.53
CA VAL A 402 22.29 -7.95 -1.77
C VAL A 402 21.30 -8.76 -2.60
N GLY A 403 20.61 -9.73 -1.99
CA GLY A 403 19.58 -10.51 -2.67
C GLY A 403 18.44 -9.64 -3.23
N TYR A 404 17.99 -8.67 -2.42
CA TYR A 404 16.92 -7.75 -2.82
C TYR A 404 17.32 -6.85 -4.02
N VAL A 405 18.51 -6.25 -3.97
CA VAL A 405 19.03 -5.44 -5.09
C VAL A 405 19.23 -6.29 -6.35
N SER A 406 19.69 -7.54 -6.20
CA SER A 406 19.80 -8.48 -7.31
C SER A 406 18.42 -8.82 -7.93
N SER A 407 17.38 -8.94 -7.12
CA SER A 407 16.03 -9.21 -7.60
C SER A 407 15.43 -8.04 -8.39
N VAL A 408 15.89 -6.81 -8.18
CA VAL A 408 15.52 -5.64 -9.02
C VAL A 408 16.00 -5.85 -10.45
N MET A 409 17.26 -6.28 -10.63
CA MET A 409 17.82 -6.58 -11.97
C MET A 409 17.08 -7.75 -12.62
N LEU A 410 16.91 -8.85 -11.88
CA LEU A 410 16.25 -10.04 -12.41
C LEU A 410 14.80 -9.76 -12.84
N GLY A 411 14.09 -8.90 -12.10
CA GLY A 411 12.72 -8.51 -12.43
C GLY A 411 12.57 -7.82 -13.77
N THR A 412 13.58 -7.11 -14.24
CA THR A 412 13.51 -6.42 -15.54
C THR A 412 13.70 -7.34 -16.75
N VAL A 413 14.38 -8.48 -16.59
CA VAL A 413 14.76 -9.36 -17.71
C VAL A 413 14.02 -10.69 -17.75
N LEU A 414 13.38 -11.10 -16.65
CA LEU A 414 12.66 -12.37 -16.55
C LEU A 414 11.15 -12.21 -16.86
N SER A 415 10.53 -13.26 -17.39
CA SER A 415 9.06 -13.36 -17.45
C SER A 415 8.53 -13.63 -16.04
N LEU A 416 7.59 -12.81 -15.57
CA LEU A 416 7.23 -12.77 -14.15
C LEU A 416 5.88 -13.39 -13.78
N ASP A 417 5.19 -14.10 -14.68
CA ASP A 417 3.84 -14.62 -14.39
C ASP A 417 3.78 -15.41 -13.07
N LEU A 418 4.73 -16.34 -12.88
CA LEU A 418 4.81 -17.14 -11.66
C LEU A 418 5.23 -16.30 -10.45
N VAL A 419 6.16 -15.36 -10.64
CA VAL A 419 6.65 -14.47 -9.57
C VAL A 419 5.53 -13.55 -9.09
N TRP A 420 4.75 -13.00 -10.02
CA TRP A 420 3.56 -12.21 -9.70
C TRP A 420 2.59 -13.00 -8.82
N LEU A 421 2.24 -14.20 -9.28
CA LEU A 421 1.24 -15.04 -8.63
C LEU A 421 1.70 -15.52 -7.24
N ALA A 422 2.96 -15.94 -7.13
CA ALA A 422 3.55 -16.34 -5.86
C ALA A 422 3.62 -15.16 -4.88
N SER A 423 4.06 -14.00 -5.36
CA SER A 423 4.20 -12.80 -4.54
C SER A 423 2.87 -12.27 -4.05
N ASP A 424 1.85 -12.25 -4.92
CA ASP A 424 0.48 -11.86 -4.55
C ASP A 424 -0.10 -12.82 -3.49
N THR A 425 0.21 -14.12 -3.62
CA THR A 425 -0.17 -15.13 -2.63
C THR A 425 0.48 -14.87 -1.27
N PHE A 426 1.80 -14.65 -1.22
CA PHE A 426 2.50 -14.37 0.04
C PHE A 426 2.06 -13.05 0.66
N ASN A 427 1.82 -12.04 -0.16
CA ASN A 427 1.28 -10.75 0.29
C ASN A 427 -0.08 -10.92 0.98
N GLY A 428 -0.99 -11.68 0.38
CA GLY A 428 -2.28 -11.97 1.01
C GLY A 428 -2.14 -12.84 2.27
N LEU A 429 -1.26 -13.84 2.27
CA LEU A 429 -1.04 -14.70 3.44
C LEU A 429 -0.50 -13.93 4.65
N MET A 430 0.31 -12.89 4.47
CA MET A 430 0.81 -12.09 5.59
C MET A 430 -0.30 -11.26 6.27
N ALA A 431 -1.40 -10.97 5.57
CA ALA A 431 -2.53 -10.25 6.15
C ALA A 431 -3.23 -11.05 7.27
N LEU A 432 -3.31 -12.37 7.13
CA LEU A 432 -4.05 -13.21 8.09
C LEU A 432 -3.51 -13.12 9.52
N PRO A 433 -2.21 -13.32 9.81
CA PRO A 433 -1.66 -13.13 11.14
C PRO A 433 -1.89 -11.72 11.70
N ASN A 434 -1.79 -10.71 10.85
CA ASN A 434 -1.99 -9.33 11.22
C ASN A 434 -3.43 -9.04 11.64
N LEU A 435 -4.42 -9.47 10.84
CA LEU A 435 -5.83 -9.27 11.13
C LEU A 435 -6.28 -9.99 12.41
N ILE A 436 -5.80 -11.22 12.62
CA ILE A 436 -6.05 -11.95 13.88
C ILE A 436 -5.50 -11.15 15.06
N ALA A 437 -4.28 -10.63 14.97
CA ALA A 437 -3.70 -9.84 16.04
C ALA A 437 -4.49 -8.54 16.32
N LEU A 438 -4.91 -7.82 15.27
CA LEU A 438 -5.74 -6.62 15.41
C LEU A 438 -7.06 -6.90 16.14
N LEU A 439 -7.73 -8.00 15.79
CA LEU A 439 -8.99 -8.40 16.42
C LEU A 439 -8.77 -8.75 17.90
N LEU A 440 -7.77 -9.56 18.22
CA LEU A 440 -7.46 -9.97 19.58
C LEU A 440 -6.98 -8.80 20.45
N MET A 441 -6.32 -7.81 19.84
CA MET A 441 -5.78 -6.65 20.54
C MET A 441 -6.62 -5.37 20.37
N ALA A 442 -7.84 -5.47 19.85
CA ALA A 442 -8.73 -4.32 19.64
C ALA A 442 -8.95 -3.50 20.93
N LYS A 443 -9.05 -4.18 22.10
CA LYS A 443 -9.16 -3.51 23.40
C LYS A 443 -7.93 -2.66 23.75
N VAL A 444 -6.73 -3.10 23.35
CA VAL A 444 -5.50 -2.34 23.55
C VAL A 444 -5.54 -1.06 22.72
N ILE A 445 -5.94 -1.16 21.44
CA ILE A 445 -6.07 -0.01 20.54
C ILE A 445 -7.05 1.02 21.12
N VAL A 446 -8.21 0.57 21.60
CA VAL A 446 -9.24 1.45 22.22
C VAL A 446 -8.71 2.13 23.46
N ASN A 447 -8.00 1.40 24.33
CA ASN A 447 -7.46 1.94 25.59
C ASN A 447 -6.38 2.99 25.32
N GLU A 448 -5.45 2.74 24.42
CA GLU A 448 -4.43 3.72 23.99
C GLU A 448 -5.07 4.99 23.43
N THR A 449 -6.12 4.81 22.61
CA THR A 449 -6.85 5.93 22.03
C THR A 449 -7.53 6.79 23.11
N ARG A 450 -8.08 6.14 24.14
CA ARG A 450 -8.71 6.83 25.27
C ARG A 450 -7.68 7.58 26.11
N ASP A 451 -6.56 6.93 26.43
CA ASP A 451 -5.44 7.53 27.18
C ASP A 451 -4.92 8.79 26.47
N PHE A 452 -4.67 8.69 25.16
CA PHE A 452 -4.23 9.84 24.36
C PHE A 452 -5.20 11.02 24.40
N LYS A 453 -6.51 10.75 24.25
CA LYS A 453 -7.53 11.79 24.31
C LYS A 453 -7.57 12.47 25.68
N GLN A 454 -7.45 11.69 26.76
CA GLN A 454 -7.40 12.23 28.12
C GLN A 454 -6.17 13.11 28.34
N LYS A 455 -4.98 12.65 27.91
CA LYS A 455 -3.72 13.40 28.06
C LYS A 455 -3.73 14.72 27.28
N ILE A 456 -4.34 14.74 26.08
CA ILE A 456 -4.53 16.01 25.35
C ILE A 456 -5.50 16.92 26.10
N THR A 457 -6.62 16.40 26.59
CA THR A 457 -7.61 17.21 27.32
C THR A 457 -7.03 17.79 28.62
N ASN A 458 -6.18 17.01 29.30
CA ASN A 458 -5.50 17.45 30.52
C ASN A 458 -4.30 18.40 30.27
N GLY A 459 -3.92 18.65 29.00
CA GLY A 459 -2.74 19.45 28.64
C GLY A 459 -1.40 18.75 28.89
N GLU A 460 -1.40 17.44 29.13
CA GLU A 460 -0.18 16.63 29.32
C GLU A 460 0.55 16.34 28.00
N LEU A 461 -0.17 16.35 26.88
CA LEU A 461 0.35 16.22 25.55
C LEU A 461 -0.01 17.47 24.71
N PRO A 462 0.90 17.97 23.85
CA PRO A 462 0.60 19.10 22.97
C PRO A 462 -0.46 18.75 21.92
N HIS A 463 -1.28 19.76 21.57
CA HIS A 463 -2.28 19.68 20.50
C HIS A 463 -1.64 19.61 19.12
#